data_1ec785a58742fff6539fa09b899ce8ec
#
_entry.id   1ec785a58742fff6539fa09b899ce8ec
#
_cell.length_a   1.000
_cell.length_b   1.000
_cell.length_c   1.000
_cell.angle_alpha   90.00
_cell.angle_beta   90.00
_cell.angle_gamma   90.00
#
_symmetry.space_group_name_H-M   'P 1'
#
loop_
_entity.id
_entity.type
_entity.pdbx_description
1 polymer ?
#
loop_
_entity_poly.entity_id
_entity_poly.type
_entity_poly.pdbx_seq_one_letter_code
_entity_poly.pdbx_strand_id
1 'polypeptide(L)'
;AAELDESSGSSGTPYTWVRGEEELHEIHLTMAILARHLIDDGSGTSRPVVTLNGFSMGAWATGTNVTAALKRLGVVKSTGPDADKMLSAMALLGTEPVFVIAGYPPFLRRLLDAAREQQFDLSRYTMYGVVGGEGMSEALRNRLERTFASVYSAYGASDLDIGVAAETALSIEVRRLAAAHPELAVALFGTTTRLPMVFQYDPSDYYVETIDHELVVTVTRPALVSPRIRYNVHDAGGTLEYADVITACRALGLDPIAAAFARHPFRPFELPFLYVHGRADSTISFMGANIYPEDVEQALGECADSDVLGAFALALIEIDGRDGTCDAVRPCVHIEVLDPSRVGDGELSARLAGVVRDRLLGNSADFRSAVAEDLAAADIRVALHLEGAGPFVGNATRIKRRYIV
;
A
#
# COMPACT_ATOMS: atom_id res chain seq x y z
N ALA A 1 12.63 23.43 15.69
CA ALA A 1 12.46 22.05 16.13
C ALA A 1 12.67 21.13 14.93
N ALA A 2 12.96 19.86 15.16
CA ALA A 2 13.12 18.85 14.14
C ALA A 2 12.63 17.51 14.70
N GLU A 3 12.16 16.63 13.80
CA GLU A 3 11.83 15.25 14.11
C GLU A 3 12.78 14.30 13.36
N LEU A 4 12.91 13.09 13.86
CA LEU A 4 13.67 12.03 13.25
C LEU A 4 12.71 10.96 12.76
N ASP A 5 12.62 10.81 11.46
CA ASP A 5 11.95 9.69 10.82
C ASP A 5 12.97 8.57 10.60
N GLU A 6 12.56 7.34 10.81
CA GLU A 6 13.40 6.16 10.66
C GLU A 6 12.88 5.27 9.54
N SER A 7 13.79 4.81 8.68
CA SER A 7 13.47 3.79 7.69
C SER A 7 13.52 2.41 8.31
N SER A 8 12.90 1.45 7.62
CA SER A 8 12.84 0.06 8.06
C SER A 8 14.19 -0.67 8.21
N GLY A 9 15.29 -0.07 7.74
CA GLY A 9 16.62 -0.62 7.93
C GLY A 9 16.85 -1.97 7.24
N SER A 10 16.38 -2.11 6.03
CA SER A 10 16.51 -3.33 5.20
C SER A 10 17.92 -3.91 5.08
N SER A 11 18.94 -3.07 5.25
CA SER A 11 20.36 -3.48 5.24
C SER A 11 20.90 -3.80 6.64
N GLY A 12 20.03 -3.94 7.64
CA GLY A 12 20.40 -4.24 9.03
C GLY A 12 20.59 -3.00 9.91
N THR A 13 20.78 -1.81 9.34
CA THR A 13 20.89 -0.55 10.08
C THR A 13 19.87 0.43 9.57
N PRO A 14 18.88 0.86 10.40
CA PRO A 14 17.91 1.87 10.00
C PRO A 14 18.59 3.18 9.61
N TYR A 15 18.11 3.82 8.55
CA TYR A 15 18.49 5.17 8.21
C TYR A 15 17.56 6.15 8.92
N THR A 16 18.14 7.22 9.44
CA THR A 16 17.41 8.28 10.14
C THR A 16 17.37 9.52 9.28
N TRP A 17 16.18 10.08 9.09
CA TRP A 17 15.93 11.28 8.30
C TRP A 17 15.53 12.42 9.21
N VAL A 18 16.18 13.56 9.06
CA VAL A 18 15.84 14.78 9.81
C VAL A 18 14.79 15.55 9.05
N ARG A 19 13.67 15.87 9.71
CA ARG A 19 12.61 16.73 9.20
C ARG A 19 12.55 18.02 10.00
N GLY A 20 12.58 19.16 9.30
CA GLY A 20 12.42 20.46 9.91
C GLY A 20 10.96 20.76 10.28
N GLU A 21 10.76 21.67 11.23
CA GLU A 21 9.41 22.06 11.66
C GLU A 21 8.57 22.65 10.53
N GLU A 22 9.16 23.50 9.68
CA GLU A 22 8.46 24.08 8.52
C GLU A 22 8.11 23.01 7.49
N GLU A 23 9.04 22.10 7.19
CA GLU A 23 8.81 20.96 6.31
C GLU A 23 7.63 20.11 6.78
N LEU A 24 7.63 19.72 8.07
CA LEU A 24 6.55 18.95 8.68
C LEU A 24 5.23 19.72 8.69
N HIS A 25 5.27 21.03 8.92
CA HIS A 25 4.08 21.88 8.88
C HIS A 25 3.41 21.83 7.50
N GLU A 26 4.18 21.98 6.43
CA GLU A 26 3.70 21.94 5.05
C GLU A 26 3.13 20.55 4.70
N ILE A 27 3.87 19.47 5.00
CA ILE A 27 3.41 18.10 4.81
C ILE A 27 2.06 17.85 5.51
N HIS A 28 1.99 18.18 6.81
CA HIS A 28 0.77 17.95 7.59
C HIS A 28 -0.40 18.81 7.10
N LEU A 29 -0.12 20.03 6.61
CA LEU A 29 -1.15 20.91 6.08
C LEU A 29 -1.71 20.35 4.75
N THR A 30 -0.86 19.96 3.82
CA THR A 30 -1.26 19.36 2.55
C THR A 30 -2.06 18.08 2.77
N MET A 31 -1.59 17.18 3.63
CA MET A 31 -2.34 15.96 4.00
C MET A 31 -3.71 16.28 4.59
N ALA A 32 -3.80 17.28 5.48
CA ALA A 32 -5.07 17.66 6.09
C ALA A 32 -6.04 18.28 5.07
N ILE A 33 -5.57 19.15 4.18
CA ILE A 33 -6.39 19.77 3.13
C ILE A 33 -6.95 18.68 2.21
N LEU A 34 -6.10 17.76 1.75
CA LEU A 34 -6.53 16.67 0.90
C LEU A 34 -7.53 15.75 1.62
N ALA A 35 -7.21 15.31 2.82
CA ALA A 35 -8.12 14.49 3.60
C ALA A 35 -9.47 15.19 3.85
N ARG A 36 -9.46 16.50 4.15
CA ARG A 36 -10.69 17.28 4.27
C ARG A 36 -11.51 17.26 2.99
N HIS A 37 -10.87 17.46 1.84
CA HIS A 37 -11.52 17.41 0.55
C HIS A 37 -12.15 16.03 0.29
N LEU A 38 -11.41 14.94 0.57
CA LEU A 38 -11.87 13.58 0.28
C LEU A 38 -13.03 13.10 1.16
N ILE A 39 -13.18 13.64 2.38
CA ILE A 39 -14.29 13.28 3.29
C ILE A 39 -15.48 14.26 3.25
N ASP A 40 -15.38 15.33 2.48
CA ASP A 40 -16.50 16.27 2.30
C ASP A 40 -17.53 15.66 1.35
N ASP A 41 -18.75 15.48 1.84
CA ASP A 41 -19.86 14.90 1.08
C ASP A 41 -20.68 15.96 0.31
N GLY A 42 -20.23 17.22 0.32
CA GLY A 42 -20.92 18.33 -0.33
C GLY A 42 -22.23 18.75 0.34
N SER A 43 -22.59 18.16 1.49
CA SER A 43 -23.85 18.48 2.20
C SER A 43 -23.85 19.86 2.85
N GLY A 44 -22.66 20.47 2.99
CA GLY A 44 -22.48 21.73 3.72
C GLY A 44 -22.69 21.60 5.23
N THR A 45 -22.96 20.41 5.74
CA THR A 45 -23.10 20.15 7.19
C THR A 45 -21.75 19.85 7.82
N SER A 46 -21.36 20.67 8.80
CA SER A 46 -20.11 20.45 9.53
C SER A 46 -20.32 19.41 10.64
N ARG A 47 -20.18 18.12 10.31
CA ARG A 47 -20.14 17.06 11.32
C ARG A 47 -18.76 17.01 11.98
N PRO A 48 -18.67 16.67 13.28
CA PRO A 48 -17.38 16.43 13.92
C PRO A 48 -16.61 15.31 13.19
N VAL A 49 -15.30 15.50 12.99
CA VAL A 49 -14.42 14.49 12.41
C VAL A 49 -13.63 13.81 13.53
N VAL A 50 -13.66 12.48 13.55
CA VAL A 50 -12.86 11.66 14.46
C VAL A 50 -11.99 10.72 13.62
N THR A 51 -10.69 10.87 13.77
CA THR A 51 -9.72 9.95 13.15
C THR A 51 -9.34 8.86 14.15
N LEU A 52 -9.44 7.60 13.73
CA LEU A 52 -8.88 6.45 14.42
C LEU A 52 -7.65 5.99 13.63
N ASN A 53 -6.47 6.24 14.19
CA ASN A 53 -5.21 5.96 13.51
C ASN A 53 -4.69 4.57 13.93
N GLY A 54 -4.73 3.63 12.98
CA GLY A 54 -4.27 2.25 13.09
C GLY A 54 -2.92 1.98 12.41
N PHE A 55 -2.21 3.00 11.97
CA PHE A 55 -0.81 2.81 11.59
C PHE A 55 0.04 2.51 12.82
N SER A 56 1.10 1.72 12.64
CA SER A 56 2.10 1.46 13.67
C SER A 56 2.65 2.76 14.22
N MET A 57 2.79 2.79 15.52
CA MET A 57 3.31 3.95 16.26
C MET A 57 4.78 3.70 16.67
N GLY A 58 5.41 4.67 17.24
CA GLY A 58 6.80 4.56 17.72
C GLY A 58 7.80 5.21 16.78
N ALA A 59 8.83 4.50 16.34
CA ALA A 59 9.88 5.03 15.46
C ALA A 59 9.39 5.28 14.01
N TRP A 60 8.23 4.73 13.66
CA TRP A 60 7.69 4.80 12.30
C TRP A 60 7.09 6.16 11.97
N ALA A 61 7.61 6.75 10.91
CA ALA A 61 7.20 8.07 10.43
C ALA A 61 5.69 8.17 10.13
N THR A 62 5.08 7.13 9.56
CA THR A 62 3.69 7.18 9.08
C THR A 62 2.70 7.43 10.21
N GLY A 63 2.76 6.66 11.29
CA GLY A 63 1.77 6.76 12.38
C GLY A 63 1.76 8.12 13.07
N THR A 64 2.95 8.66 13.36
CA THR A 64 3.12 9.96 14.02
C THR A 64 2.70 11.11 13.13
N ASN A 65 3.13 11.11 11.86
CA ASN A 65 2.80 12.16 10.90
C ASN A 65 1.31 12.16 10.51
N VAL A 66 0.68 11.00 10.30
CA VAL A 66 -0.77 10.91 10.08
C VAL A 66 -1.53 11.46 11.29
N THR A 67 -1.10 11.14 12.51
CA THR A 67 -1.69 11.72 13.74
C THR A 67 -1.60 13.24 13.75
N ALA A 68 -0.42 13.79 13.46
CA ALA A 68 -0.18 15.23 13.47
C ALA A 68 -1.00 15.96 12.38
N ALA A 69 -1.03 15.39 11.16
CA ALA A 69 -1.80 15.94 10.04
C ALA A 69 -3.31 15.95 10.33
N LEU A 70 -3.87 14.81 10.73
CA LEU A 70 -5.33 14.66 10.86
C LEU A 70 -5.89 15.32 12.14
N LYS A 71 -5.05 15.68 13.13
CA LYS A 71 -5.45 16.58 14.22
C LYS A 71 -5.96 17.94 13.73
N ARG A 72 -5.57 18.37 12.56
CA ARG A 72 -6.07 19.62 11.94
C ARG A 72 -7.53 19.51 11.48
N LEU A 73 -8.06 18.30 11.31
CA LEU A 73 -9.45 18.06 10.91
C LEU A 73 -10.38 17.92 12.11
N GLY A 74 -9.89 17.44 13.24
CA GLY A 74 -10.71 17.16 14.40
C GLY A 74 -9.99 16.33 15.45
N VAL A 75 -10.73 15.45 16.12
CA VAL A 75 -10.19 14.59 17.17
C VAL A 75 -9.44 13.41 16.57
N VAL A 76 -8.26 13.12 17.07
CA VAL A 76 -7.49 11.93 16.68
C VAL A 76 -7.27 11.02 17.89
N LYS A 77 -7.56 9.72 17.70
CA LYS A 77 -7.18 8.67 18.63
C LYS A 77 -6.24 7.72 17.90
N SER A 78 -4.98 7.69 18.32
CA SER A 78 -4.00 6.73 17.83
C SER A 78 -4.13 5.44 18.65
N THR A 79 -4.53 4.37 18.00
CA THR A 79 -4.72 3.05 18.60
C THR A 79 -3.60 2.08 18.22
N GLY A 80 -2.85 2.41 17.15
CA GLY A 80 -2.14 1.38 16.43
C GLY A 80 -3.14 0.42 15.75
N PRO A 81 -2.72 -0.71 15.19
CA PRO A 81 -3.57 -1.66 14.47
C PRO A 81 -4.40 -2.55 15.41
N ASP A 82 -5.09 -1.93 16.37
CA ASP A 82 -5.93 -2.57 17.39
C ASP A 82 -7.42 -2.33 17.06
N ALA A 83 -8.04 -3.33 16.41
CA ALA A 83 -9.43 -3.27 15.99
C ALA A 83 -10.40 -3.13 17.18
N ASP A 84 -10.13 -3.82 18.29
CA ASP A 84 -11.01 -3.80 19.48
C ASP A 84 -11.06 -2.41 20.12
N LYS A 85 -9.90 -1.75 20.20
CA LYS A 85 -9.83 -0.36 20.69
C LYS A 85 -10.54 0.61 19.76
N MET A 86 -10.48 0.37 18.44
CA MET A 86 -11.22 1.21 17.49
C MET A 86 -12.73 1.05 17.64
N LEU A 87 -13.24 -0.18 17.67
CA LEU A 87 -14.66 -0.45 17.86
C LEU A 87 -15.17 0.10 19.19
N SER A 88 -14.39 -0.06 20.28
CA SER A 88 -14.71 0.52 21.58
C SER A 88 -14.76 2.05 21.54
N ALA A 89 -13.87 2.70 20.80
CA ALA A 89 -13.88 4.15 20.63
C ALA A 89 -15.10 4.62 19.82
N MET A 90 -15.45 3.91 18.76
CA MET A 90 -16.65 4.20 17.97
C MET A 90 -17.91 4.05 18.80
N ALA A 91 -18.03 2.99 19.59
CA ALA A 91 -19.15 2.79 20.50
C ALA A 91 -19.31 3.94 21.52
N LEU A 92 -18.19 4.40 22.09
CA LEU A 92 -18.15 5.49 23.05
C LEU A 92 -18.58 6.84 22.44
N LEU A 93 -18.10 7.14 21.21
CA LEU A 93 -18.30 8.42 20.54
C LEU A 93 -19.64 8.50 19.78
N GLY A 94 -20.31 7.36 19.57
CA GLY A 94 -21.58 7.29 18.90
C GLY A 94 -21.52 7.50 17.39
N THR A 95 -22.66 7.74 16.77
CA THR A 95 -22.82 7.75 15.30
C THR A 95 -22.82 9.15 14.67
N GLU A 96 -22.78 10.20 15.49
CA GLU A 96 -22.79 11.60 15.01
C GLU A 96 -21.51 11.98 14.24
N PRO A 97 -20.29 11.59 14.67
CA PRO A 97 -19.08 11.95 13.96
C PRO A 97 -18.96 11.27 12.59
N VAL A 98 -18.19 11.91 11.70
CA VAL A 98 -17.56 11.23 10.57
C VAL A 98 -16.26 10.60 11.04
N PHE A 99 -16.13 9.30 10.85
CA PHE A 99 -14.92 8.57 11.22
C PHE A 99 -13.96 8.46 10.03
N VAL A 100 -12.71 8.83 10.24
CA VAL A 100 -11.60 8.54 9.33
C VAL A 100 -10.80 7.40 9.93
N ILE A 101 -10.80 6.26 9.28
CA ILE A 101 -10.02 5.09 9.69
C ILE A 101 -8.74 5.07 8.87
N ALA A 102 -7.62 5.34 9.52
CA ALA A 102 -6.30 5.34 8.89
C ALA A 102 -5.54 4.05 9.25
N GLY A 103 -4.87 3.43 8.28
CA GLY A 103 -4.10 2.20 8.52
C GLY A 103 -3.66 1.50 7.24
N TYR A 104 -3.05 0.33 7.38
CA TYR A 104 -2.72 -0.51 6.22
C TYR A 104 -3.99 -1.14 5.63
N PRO A 105 -4.06 -1.39 4.31
CA PRO A 105 -5.23 -2.00 3.69
C PRO A 105 -5.71 -3.30 4.36
N PRO A 106 -4.85 -4.27 4.71
CA PRO A 106 -5.26 -5.48 5.43
C PRO A 106 -5.85 -5.21 6.82
N PHE A 107 -5.37 -4.16 7.50
CA PHE A 107 -5.89 -3.80 8.81
C PHE A 107 -7.34 -3.28 8.74
N LEU A 108 -7.69 -2.47 7.73
CA LEU A 108 -9.07 -2.03 7.56
C LEU A 108 -10.01 -3.23 7.37
N ARG A 109 -9.57 -4.24 6.64
CA ARG A 109 -10.31 -5.48 6.49
C ARG A 109 -10.48 -6.20 7.84
N ARG A 110 -9.39 -6.35 8.61
CA ARG A 110 -9.44 -6.95 9.94
C ARG A 110 -10.41 -6.23 10.87
N LEU A 111 -10.53 -4.90 10.76
CA LEU A 111 -11.53 -4.12 11.49
C LEU A 111 -12.96 -4.57 11.15
N LEU A 112 -13.26 -4.82 9.86
CA LEU A 112 -14.57 -5.32 9.44
C LEU A 112 -14.83 -6.73 9.97
N ASP A 113 -13.81 -7.60 9.97
CA ASP A 113 -13.95 -8.97 10.48
C ASP A 113 -14.15 -8.96 12.01
N ALA A 114 -13.40 -8.16 12.77
CA ALA A 114 -13.61 -7.98 14.21
C ALA A 114 -15.00 -7.42 14.54
N ALA A 115 -15.49 -6.46 13.77
CA ALA A 115 -16.83 -5.93 13.95
C ALA A 115 -17.91 -7.02 13.75
N ARG A 116 -17.72 -7.89 12.75
CA ARG A 116 -18.63 -9.02 12.49
C ARG A 116 -18.61 -10.02 13.65
N GLU A 117 -17.44 -10.40 14.13
CA GLU A 117 -17.25 -11.31 15.26
C GLU A 117 -17.91 -10.80 16.53
N GLN A 118 -17.81 -9.49 16.78
CA GLN A 118 -18.40 -8.81 17.94
C GLN A 118 -19.87 -8.40 17.73
N GLN A 119 -20.46 -8.70 16.57
CA GLN A 119 -21.82 -8.26 16.22
C GLN A 119 -21.98 -6.73 16.30
N PHE A 120 -20.90 -6.00 16.00
CA PHE A 120 -20.88 -4.54 16.00
C PHE A 120 -21.40 -4.01 14.65
N ASP A 121 -22.50 -3.26 14.69
CA ASP A 121 -23.16 -2.76 13.48
C ASP A 121 -22.49 -1.50 12.92
N LEU A 122 -21.53 -1.70 12.02
CA LEU A 122 -20.82 -0.63 11.35
C LEU A 122 -21.69 0.19 10.38
N SER A 123 -22.85 -0.33 9.91
CA SER A 123 -23.73 0.37 8.97
C SER A 123 -24.31 1.67 9.55
N ARG A 124 -24.28 1.82 10.87
CA ARG A 124 -24.74 3.01 11.58
C ARG A 124 -23.74 4.17 11.56
N TYR A 125 -22.50 3.92 11.13
CA TYR A 125 -21.40 4.89 11.19
C TYR A 125 -21.04 5.38 9.78
N THR A 126 -20.76 6.68 9.65
CA THR A 126 -20.18 7.21 8.42
C THR A 126 -18.66 7.11 8.52
N MET A 127 -18.05 6.31 7.65
CA MET A 127 -16.63 6.00 7.70
C MET A 127 -15.96 6.25 6.35
N TYR A 128 -14.76 6.84 6.39
CA TYR A 128 -13.84 6.94 5.27
C TYR A 128 -12.55 6.21 5.62
N GLY A 129 -11.96 5.51 4.65
CA GLY A 129 -10.67 4.85 4.81
C GLY A 129 -9.54 5.68 4.21
N VAL A 130 -8.43 5.81 4.94
CA VAL A 130 -7.17 6.37 4.45
C VAL A 130 -6.10 5.31 4.64
N VAL A 131 -5.61 4.75 3.55
CA VAL A 131 -4.63 3.66 3.60
C VAL A 131 -3.31 4.08 2.94
N GLY A 132 -2.23 3.35 3.25
CA GLY A 132 -0.92 3.60 2.68
C GLY A 132 0.09 2.55 3.13
N GLY A 133 1.35 2.72 2.69
CA GLY A 133 2.44 1.81 3.03
C GLY A 133 2.51 0.57 2.13
N GLU A 134 1.43 0.22 1.47
CA GLU A 134 1.38 -0.88 0.49
C GLU A 134 0.26 -0.67 -0.53
N GLY A 135 0.30 -1.44 -1.62
CA GLY A 135 -0.72 -1.38 -2.66
C GLY A 135 -2.05 -1.99 -2.21
N MET A 136 -3.14 -1.52 -2.82
CA MET A 136 -4.48 -2.05 -2.59
C MET A 136 -5.08 -2.55 -3.90
N SER A 137 -5.58 -3.80 -3.90
CA SER A 137 -6.33 -4.32 -5.05
C SER A 137 -7.73 -3.69 -5.13
N GLU A 138 -8.30 -3.63 -6.35
CA GLU A 138 -9.69 -3.16 -6.50
C GLU A 138 -10.69 -4.15 -5.87
N ALA A 139 -10.36 -5.43 -5.77
CA ALA A 139 -11.18 -6.41 -5.06
C ALA A 139 -11.29 -6.07 -3.57
N LEU A 140 -10.16 -5.76 -2.92
CA LEU A 140 -10.16 -5.31 -1.52
C LEU A 140 -10.89 -3.97 -1.36
N ARG A 141 -10.63 -2.99 -2.25
CA ARG A 141 -11.34 -1.70 -2.24
C ARG A 141 -12.85 -1.90 -2.30
N ASN A 142 -13.33 -2.68 -3.28
CA ASN A 142 -14.76 -2.94 -3.46
C ASN A 142 -15.37 -3.63 -2.22
N ARG A 143 -14.63 -4.50 -1.55
CA ARG A 143 -15.07 -5.11 -0.28
C ARG A 143 -15.20 -4.06 0.82
N LEU A 144 -14.19 -3.22 1.01
CA LEU A 144 -14.19 -2.17 2.01
C LEU A 144 -15.31 -1.14 1.76
N GLU A 145 -15.52 -0.72 0.53
CA GLU A 145 -16.52 0.26 0.13
C GLU A 145 -17.98 -0.25 0.23
N ARG A 146 -18.20 -1.52 0.61
CA ARG A 146 -19.54 -1.97 1.05
C ARG A 146 -19.94 -1.39 2.42
N THR A 147 -18.94 -0.96 3.20
CA THR A 147 -19.13 -0.44 4.56
C THR A 147 -18.59 0.98 4.70
N PHE A 148 -17.47 1.28 4.09
CA PHE A 148 -16.88 2.62 4.03
C PHE A 148 -17.56 3.42 2.91
N ALA A 149 -17.75 4.71 3.13
CA ALA A 149 -18.25 5.63 2.09
C ALA A 149 -17.26 5.71 0.91
N SER A 150 -15.96 5.76 1.21
CA SER A 150 -14.87 5.64 0.24
C SER A 150 -13.58 5.25 0.95
N VAL A 151 -12.64 4.66 0.19
CA VAL A 151 -11.30 4.32 0.67
C VAL A 151 -10.27 4.89 -0.30
N TYR A 152 -9.35 5.69 0.20
CA TYR A 152 -8.28 6.34 -0.56
C TYR A 152 -6.92 5.87 -0.08
N SER A 153 -6.03 5.60 -1.02
CA SER A 153 -4.64 5.26 -0.73
C SER A 153 -3.73 6.47 -0.87
N ALA A 154 -2.72 6.55 -0.01
CA ALA A 154 -1.64 7.52 -0.11
C ALA A 154 -0.34 6.81 -0.45
N TYR A 155 0.48 7.45 -1.28
CA TYR A 155 1.82 7.01 -1.63
C TYR A 155 2.86 7.90 -0.97
N GLY A 156 3.86 7.29 -0.41
CA GLY A 156 5.00 7.93 0.19
C GLY A 156 6.01 6.91 0.68
N ALA A 157 7.19 7.38 1.01
CA ALA A 157 8.27 6.59 1.56
C ALA A 157 8.94 7.37 2.69
N SER A 158 9.36 6.69 3.76
CA SER A 158 9.98 7.33 4.93
C SER A 158 11.25 8.10 4.59
N ASP A 159 12.00 7.62 3.61
CA ASP A 159 13.23 8.21 3.10
C ASP A 159 12.98 9.39 2.13
N LEU A 160 11.82 9.48 1.54
CA LEU A 160 11.42 10.58 0.65
C LEU A 160 10.49 11.55 1.37
N ASP A 161 9.23 11.16 1.50
CA ASP A 161 8.18 11.91 2.17
C ASP A 161 6.94 11.04 2.42
N ILE A 162 6.18 11.32 3.49
CA ILE A 162 5.06 10.48 3.90
C ILE A 162 3.80 10.67 3.06
N GLY A 163 3.74 11.73 2.28
CA GLY A 163 2.57 12.05 1.47
C GLY A 163 2.94 12.66 0.14
N VAL A 164 3.70 11.92 -0.68
CA VAL A 164 4.13 12.38 -2.02
C VAL A 164 2.95 12.49 -2.97
N ALA A 165 2.05 11.51 -2.94
CA ALA A 165 0.88 11.45 -3.81
C ALA A 165 -0.29 10.76 -3.09
N ALA A 166 -1.50 10.99 -3.56
CA ALA A 166 -2.68 10.36 -3.02
C ALA A 166 -3.70 10.02 -4.12
N GLU A 167 -4.47 8.99 -3.87
CA GLU A 167 -5.63 8.72 -4.69
C GLU A 167 -6.67 9.84 -4.55
N THR A 168 -7.30 10.14 -5.66
CA THR A 168 -8.47 11.01 -5.77
C THR A 168 -9.61 10.23 -6.42
N ALA A 169 -10.81 10.77 -6.39
CA ALA A 169 -11.92 10.16 -7.13
C ALA A 169 -11.57 9.92 -8.60
N LEU A 170 -10.85 10.87 -9.22
CA LEU A 170 -10.43 10.77 -10.62
C LEU A 170 -9.40 9.65 -10.85
N SER A 171 -8.36 9.56 -10.02
CA SER A 171 -7.33 8.53 -10.19
C SER A 171 -7.87 7.12 -9.98
N ILE A 172 -8.81 6.94 -9.04
CA ILE A 172 -9.51 5.68 -8.83
C ILE A 172 -10.33 5.30 -10.08
N GLU A 173 -11.08 6.24 -10.64
CA GLU A 173 -11.89 5.96 -11.83
C GLU A 173 -11.04 5.71 -13.06
N VAL A 174 -9.93 6.42 -13.26
CA VAL A 174 -8.96 6.12 -14.34
C VAL A 174 -8.44 4.69 -14.21
N ARG A 175 -8.06 4.26 -13.01
CA ARG A 175 -7.61 2.88 -12.77
C ARG A 175 -8.70 1.85 -13.07
N ARG A 176 -9.94 2.10 -12.66
CA ARG A 176 -11.10 1.23 -12.92
C ARG A 176 -11.43 1.14 -14.40
N LEU A 177 -11.39 2.27 -15.11
CA LEU A 177 -11.58 2.28 -16.55
C LEU A 177 -10.47 1.49 -17.27
N ALA A 178 -9.22 1.64 -16.86
CA ALA A 178 -8.11 0.85 -17.40
C ALA A 178 -8.27 -0.65 -17.11
N ALA A 179 -8.83 -1.03 -15.95
CA ALA A 179 -9.14 -2.43 -15.65
C ALA A 179 -10.23 -3.01 -16.57
N ALA A 180 -11.21 -2.19 -16.94
CA ALA A 180 -12.30 -2.59 -17.82
C ALA A 180 -11.96 -2.52 -19.32
N HIS A 181 -10.96 -1.72 -19.70
CA HIS A 181 -10.56 -1.45 -21.08
C HIS A 181 -9.06 -1.70 -21.28
N PRO A 182 -8.66 -2.90 -21.76
CA PRO A 182 -7.26 -3.25 -21.95
C PRO A 182 -6.47 -2.29 -22.85
N GLU A 183 -7.11 -1.71 -23.87
CA GLU A 183 -6.53 -0.70 -24.75
C GLU A 183 -6.16 0.59 -24.00
N LEU A 184 -6.96 1.01 -23.00
CA LEU A 184 -6.62 2.13 -22.15
C LEU A 184 -5.46 1.79 -21.22
N ALA A 185 -5.44 0.60 -20.66
CA ALA A 185 -4.35 0.12 -19.82
C ALA A 185 -2.99 0.13 -20.55
N VAL A 186 -2.99 -0.34 -21.81
CA VAL A 186 -1.79 -0.28 -22.66
C VAL A 186 -1.40 1.17 -22.97
N ALA A 187 -2.37 2.02 -23.32
CA ALA A 187 -2.11 3.41 -23.66
C ALA A 187 -1.52 4.21 -22.49
N LEU A 188 -2.00 3.99 -21.27
CA LEU A 188 -1.57 4.71 -20.09
C LEU A 188 -0.34 4.08 -19.38
N PHE A 189 -0.31 2.74 -19.28
CA PHE A 189 0.65 2.05 -18.41
C PHE A 189 1.54 1.05 -19.15
N GLY A 190 1.34 0.87 -20.46
CA GLY A 190 2.12 -0.06 -21.29
C GLY A 190 1.85 -1.54 -20.97
N THR A 191 0.86 -1.87 -20.16
CA THR A 191 0.57 -3.24 -19.72
C THR A 191 -0.92 -3.48 -19.48
N THR A 192 -1.34 -4.74 -19.58
CA THR A 192 -2.70 -5.18 -19.22
C THR A 192 -2.72 -6.19 -18.07
N THR A 193 -1.56 -6.74 -17.70
CA THR A 193 -1.50 -7.90 -16.80
C THR A 193 -1.48 -7.49 -15.32
N ARG A 194 -0.81 -6.39 -14.99
CA ARG A 194 -0.74 -5.86 -13.63
C ARG A 194 -0.92 -4.36 -13.66
N LEU A 195 -2.11 -3.91 -13.34
CA LEU A 195 -2.40 -2.48 -13.27
C LEU A 195 -1.71 -1.86 -12.04
N PRO A 196 -1.06 -0.70 -12.23
CA PRO A 196 -0.43 0.01 -11.13
C PRO A 196 -1.47 0.62 -10.20
N MET A 197 -1.06 1.02 -9.00
CA MET A 197 -1.74 2.04 -8.23
C MET A 197 -1.62 3.37 -8.96
N VAL A 198 -2.69 4.18 -8.95
CA VAL A 198 -2.75 5.45 -9.67
C VAL A 198 -3.11 6.57 -8.70
N PHE A 199 -2.26 7.55 -8.62
CA PHE A 199 -2.36 8.68 -7.69
C PHE A 199 -2.35 10.00 -8.46
N GLN A 200 -2.67 11.10 -7.78
CA GLN A 200 -2.32 12.45 -8.22
C GLN A 200 -1.36 13.08 -7.22
N TYR A 201 -0.47 13.96 -7.68
CA TYR A 201 0.51 14.64 -6.85
C TYR A 201 0.59 16.13 -7.19
N ASP A 202 1.11 16.92 -6.26
CA ASP A 202 1.33 18.35 -6.47
C ASP A 202 2.70 18.60 -7.11
N PRO A 203 2.77 19.05 -8.38
CA PRO A 203 4.03 19.30 -9.06
C PRO A 203 4.77 20.54 -8.52
N SER A 204 4.16 21.34 -7.65
CA SER A 204 4.86 22.43 -6.95
C SER A 204 5.74 21.91 -5.81
N ASP A 205 5.37 20.77 -5.21
CA ASP A 205 6.09 20.14 -4.10
C ASP A 205 7.08 19.06 -4.56
N TYR A 206 6.78 18.42 -5.71
CA TYR A 206 7.56 17.28 -6.20
C TYR A 206 7.80 17.36 -7.70
N TYR A 207 9.07 17.33 -8.10
CA TYR A 207 9.46 17.07 -9.47
C TYR A 207 9.80 15.60 -9.63
N VAL A 208 9.01 14.89 -10.42
CA VAL A 208 9.13 13.43 -10.59
C VAL A 208 9.62 13.12 -12.00
N GLU A 209 10.71 12.40 -12.07
CA GLU A 209 11.29 11.83 -13.29
C GLU A 209 11.07 10.32 -13.33
N THR A 210 11.01 9.75 -14.53
CA THR A 210 11.05 8.30 -14.73
C THR A 210 12.35 7.96 -15.43
N ILE A 211 13.22 7.20 -14.76
CA ILE A 211 14.53 6.79 -15.28
C ILE A 211 14.61 5.27 -15.20
N ASP A 212 14.82 4.60 -16.32
CA ASP A 212 14.87 3.14 -16.41
C ASP A 212 13.63 2.45 -15.80
N HIS A 213 12.45 3.07 -15.95
CA HIS A 213 11.18 2.67 -15.37
C HIS A 213 11.07 2.81 -13.84
N GLU A 214 12.03 3.47 -13.19
CA GLU A 214 12.00 3.76 -11.76
C GLU A 214 11.67 5.23 -11.50
N LEU A 215 11.00 5.50 -10.38
CA LEU A 215 10.65 6.84 -9.95
C LEU A 215 11.85 7.53 -9.29
N VAL A 216 12.21 8.68 -9.81
CA VAL A 216 13.27 9.52 -9.27
C VAL A 216 12.65 10.87 -8.89
N VAL A 217 12.71 11.24 -7.63
CA VAL A 217 11.96 12.35 -7.08
C VAL A 217 12.90 13.45 -6.56
N THR A 218 12.60 14.68 -6.92
CA THR A 218 13.17 15.88 -6.28
C THR A 218 12.07 16.56 -5.49
N VAL A 219 12.30 16.77 -4.20
CA VAL A 219 11.41 17.58 -3.35
C VAL A 219 11.76 19.05 -3.54
N THR A 220 10.80 19.83 -3.99
CA THR A 220 11.00 21.23 -4.41
C THR A 220 10.63 22.26 -3.34
N ARG A 221 10.07 21.82 -2.20
CA ARG A 221 9.77 22.72 -1.08
C ARG A 221 11.02 23.43 -0.55
N PRO A 222 10.91 24.70 -0.17
CA PRO A 222 12.09 25.51 0.20
C PRO A 222 12.68 25.17 1.59
N ALA A 223 11.89 24.63 2.50
CA ALA A 223 12.26 24.46 3.91
C ALA A 223 12.82 23.07 4.27
N LEU A 224 13.58 22.45 3.36
CA LEU A 224 14.12 21.10 3.57
C LEU A 224 15.42 21.14 4.40
N VAL A 225 15.43 20.38 5.52
CA VAL A 225 16.65 20.15 6.30
C VAL A 225 17.53 19.07 5.66
N SER A 226 16.91 18.06 5.08
CA SER A 226 17.57 16.99 4.31
C SER A 226 17.10 17.07 2.85
N PRO A 227 17.80 17.77 1.94
CA PRO A 227 17.39 17.88 0.54
C PRO A 227 17.37 16.53 -0.17
N ARG A 228 16.27 16.20 -0.86
CA ARG A 228 16.16 15.08 -1.78
C ARG A 228 16.17 15.63 -3.18
N ILE A 229 17.26 15.42 -3.87
CA ILE A 229 17.48 15.90 -5.24
C ILE A 229 17.76 14.67 -6.10
N ARG A 230 16.86 14.39 -7.06
CA ARG A 230 16.91 13.21 -7.92
C ARG A 230 17.10 11.92 -7.13
N TYR A 231 16.32 11.81 -6.05
CA TYR A 231 16.36 10.65 -5.17
C TYR A 231 15.59 9.48 -5.82
N ASN A 232 16.29 8.37 -6.05
CA ASN A 232 15.67 7.16 -6.58
C ASN A 232 15.04 6.38 -5.42
N VAL A 233 13.72 6.23 -5.46
CA VAL A 233 12.96 5.48 -4.44
C VAL A 233 12.92 3.97 -4.72
N HIS A 234 13.46 3.53 -5.86
CA HIS A 234 13.44 2.14 -6.35
C HIS A 234 12.02 1.57 -6.52
N ASP A 235 11.06 2.42 -6.80
CA ASP A 235 9.72 2.01 -7.18
C ASP A 235 9.55 2.06 -8.70
N ALA A 236 9.06 0.97 -9.30
CA ALA A 236 8.71 0.92 -10.71
C ALA A 236 7.42 1.69 -10.95
N GLY A 237 7.45 2.65 -11.87
CA GLY A 237 6.31 3.50 -12.14
C GLY A 237 6.59 4.58 -13.17
N GLY A 238 5.78 5.63 -13.15
CA GLY A 238 5.94 6.78 -14.02
C GLY A 238 4.91 7.86 -13.74
N THR A 239 4.98 8.92 -14.54
CA THR A 239 4.04 10.05 -14.48
C THR A 239 3.28 10.19 -15.79
N LEU A 240 2.07 10.75 -15.71
CA LEU A 240 1.24 11.09 -16.85
C LEU A 240 0.65 12.49 -16.63
N GLU A 241 0.65 13.29 -17.70
CA GLU A 241 0.00 14.58 -17.65
C GLU A 241 -1.52 14.43 -17.61
N TYR A 242 -2.19 15.32 -16.87
CA TYR A 242 -3.65 15.32 -16.77
C TYR A 242 -4.33 15.32 -18.14
N ALA A 243 -3.88 16.18 -19.05
CA ALA A 243 -4.47 16.33 -20.38
C ALA A 243 -4.34 15.05 -21.23
N ASP A 244 -3.22 14.33 -21.09
CA ASP A 244 -2.97 13.10 -21.85
C ASP A 244 -3.87 11.97 -21.38
N VAL A 245 -4.06 11.83 -20.06
CA VAL A 245 -4.98 10.83 -19.48
C VAL A 245 -6.41 11.08 -19.94
N ILE A 246 -6.87 12.34 -19.85
CA ILE A 246 -8.25 12.69 -20.29
C ILE A 246 -8.42 12.46 -21.79
N THR A 247 -7.40 12.79 -22.59
CA THR A 247 -7.43 12.58 -24.05
C THR A 247 -7.48 11.08 -24.39
N ALA A 248 -6.69 10.24 -23.74
CA ALA A 248 -6.70 8.80 -23.94
C ALA A 248 -8.06 8.18 -23.57
N CYS A 249 -8.67 8.59 -22.46
CA CYS A 249 -10.01 8.14 -22.08
C CYS A 249 -11.06 8.55 -23.12
N ARG A 250 -11.06 9.81 -23.54
CA ARG A 250 -12.03 10.34 -24.52
C ARG A 250 -11.90 9.70 -25.89
N ALA A 251 -10.69 9.32 -26.32
CA ALA A 251 -10.47 8.61 -27.57
C ALA A 251 -11.21 7.25 -27.61
N LEU A 252 -11.50 6.66 -26.46
CA LEU A 252 -12.26 5.42 -26.30
C LEU A 252 -13.75 5.69 -25.91
N GLY A 253 -14.20 6.94 -25.95
CA GLY A 253 -15.58 7.31 -25.57
C GLY A 253 -15.85 7.27 -24.07
N LEU A 254 -14.80 7.28 -23.24
CA LEU A 254 -14.90 7.21 -21.78
C LEU A 254 -14.84 8.63 -21.16
N ASP A 255 -15.59 8.86 -20.09
CA ASP A 255 -15.57 10.11 -19.34
C ASP A 255 -15.19 9.88 -17.87
N PRO A 256 -13.89 9.88 -17.56
CA PRO A 256 -13.43 9.69 -16.19
C PRO A 256 -13.80 10.84 -15.26
N ILE A 257 -14.04 12.04 -15.80
CA ILE A 257 -14.43 13.22 -15.00
C ILE A 257 -15.86 13.05 -14.50
N ALA A 258 -16.79 12.64 -15.38
CA ALA A 258 -18.16 12.37 -14.97
C ALA A 258 -18.26 11.22 -13.97
N ALA A 259 -17.49 10.15 -14.15
CA ALA A 259 -17.41 9.03 -13.22
C ALA A 259 -16.85 9.46 -11.85
N ALA A 260 -15.78 10.26 -11.84
CA ALA A 260 -15.18 10.79 -10.61
C ALA A 260 -16.15 11.73 -9.87
N PHE A 261 -16.89 12.57 -10.60
CA PHE A 261 -17.88 13.46 -10.00
C PHE A 261 -19.05 12.69 -9.38
N ALA A 262 -19.44 11.56 -9.98
CA ALA A 262 -20.45 10.68 -9.40
C ALA A 262 -19.98 10.00 -8.10
N ARG A 263 -18.66 9.75 -7.96
CA ARG A 263 -18.06 9.23 -6.74
C ARG A 263 -17.90 10.29 -5.65
N HIS A 264 -17.50 11.49 -6.05
CA HIS A 264 -17.22 12.60 -5.15
C HIS A 264 -17.82 13.89 -5.73
N PRO A 265 -18.64 14.63 -4.97
CA PRO A 265 -19.49 15.72 -5.50
C PRO A 265 -18.74 17.01 -5.85
N PHE A 266 -17.40 16.99 -5.81
CA PHE A 266 -16.58 18.13 -6.15
C PHE A 266 -15.86 17.92 -7.48
N ARG A 267 -15.51 19.03 -8.14
CA ARG A 267 -14.72 18.98 -9.38
C ARG A 267 -13.38 18.28 -9.12
N PRO A 268 -12.99 17.27 -9.92
CA PRO A 268 -11.69 16.62 -9.81
C PRO A 268 -10.54 17.62 -9.98
N PHE A 269 -9.44 17.36 -9.29
CA PHE A 269 -8.21 18.12 -9.45
C PHE A 269 -7.61 17.91 -10.85
N GLU A 270 -7.12 19.00 -11.46
CA GLU A 270 -6.39 18.97 -12.73
C GLU A 270 -4.87 18.82 -12.46
N LEU A 271 -4.49 17.85 -11.63
CA LEU A 271 -3.11 17.54 -11.26
C LEU A 271 -2.57 16.37 -12.10
N PRO A 272 -1.25 16.33 -12.32
CA PRO A 272 -0.62 15.19 -12.97
C PRO A 272 -0.83 13.91 -12.16
N PHE A 273 -0.71 12.77 -12.86
CA PHE A 273 -0.82 11.45 -12.27
C PHE A 273 0.57 10.86 -12.02
N LEU A 274 0.66 10.11 -10.94
CA LEU A 274 1.75 9.21 -10.59
C LEU A 274 1.21 7.79 -10.57
N TYR A 275 1.85 6.86 -11.25
CA TYR A 275 1.48 5.44 -11.15
C TYR A 275 2.64 4.59 -10.65
N VAL A 276 2.32 3.59 -9.83
CA VAL A 276 3.30 2.74 -9.13
C VAL A 276 2.93 1.28 -9.31
N HIS A 277 3.83 0.50 -9.90
CA HIS A 277 3.69 -0.95 -10.03
C HIS A 277 4.15 -1.72 -8.79
N GLY A 278 4.98 -1.10 -7.96
CA GLY A 278 5.63 -1.63 -6.77
C GLY A 278 7.14 -1.48 -6.85
N ARG A 279 7.86 -2.15 -5.92
CA ARG A 279 9.32 -2.05 -5.82
C ARG A 279 10.02 -2.63 -7.05
N ALA A 280 10.97 -1.92 -7.59
CA ALA A 280 11.81 -2.37 -8.70
C ALA A 280 12.89 -3.38 -8.25
N ASP A 281 13.30 -3.28 -6.98
CA ASP A 281 14.25 -4.18 -6.32
C ASP A 281 13.66 -5.53 -5.91
N SER A 282 12.43 -5.82 -6.33
CA SER A 282 11.72 -7.07 -6.02
C SER A 282 11.38 -7.29 -4.54
N THR A 283 11.37 -6.24 -3.76
CA THR A 283 10.86 -6.25 -2.39
C THR A 283 9.33 -6.27 -2.38
N ILE A 284 8.72 -7.05 -1.50
CA ILE A 284 7.29 -6.96 -1.22
C ILE A 284 7.07 -6.31 0.13
N SER A 285 6.10 -5.39 0.19
CA SER A 285 5.67 -4.78 1.46
C SER A 285 4.37 -5.41 1.93
N PHE A 286 4.32 -5.81 3.19
CA PHE A 286 3.15 -6.40 3.80
C PHE A 286 3.01 -5.94 5.26
N MET A 287 1.87 -5.35 5.61
CA MET A 287 1.57 -4.81 6.93
C MET A 287 2.66 -3.87 7.48
N GLY A 288 3.24 -3.05 6.59
CA GLY A 288 4.31 -2.11 6.92
C GLY A 288 5.72 -2.72 7.01
N ALA A 289 5.84 -4.04 6.91
CA ALA A 289 7.13 -4.71 6.83
C ALA A 289 7.56 -4.97 5.39
N ASN A 290 8.83 -4.78 5.10
CA ASN A 290 9.44 -5.14 3.83
C ASN A 290 10.04 -6.54 3.90
N ILE A 291 9.73 -7.37 2.90
CA ILE A 291 10.32 -8.70 2.71
C ILE A 291 11.23 -8.65 1.49
N TYR A 292 12.51 -8.76 1.75
CA TYR A 292 13.56 -8.65 0.73
C TYR A 292 13.89 -10.01 0.14
N PRO A 293 14.13 -10.08 -1.19
CA PRO A 293 14.56 -11.33 -1.83
C PRO A 293 15.80 -11.93 -1.19
N GLU A 294 16.75 -11.09 -0.74
CA GLU A 294 18.01 -11.51 -0.14
C GLU A 294 17.80 -12.30 1.16
N ASP A 295 16.84 -11.88 2.00
CA ASP A 295 16.51 -12.60 3.23
C ASP A 295 15.90 -13.97 2.91
N VAL A 296 15.06 -14.03 1.88
CA VAL A 296 14.45 -15.29 1.43
C VAL A 296 15.50 -16.19 0.77
N GLU A 297 16.35 -15.65 -0.10
CA GLU A 297 17.45 -16.40 -0.73
C GLU A 297 18.36 -17.03 0.32
N GLN A 298 18.73 -16.26 1.33
CA GLN A 298 19.58 -16.76 2.41
C GLN A 298 18.87 -17.83 3.24
N ALA A 299 17.59 -17.64 3.59
CA ALA A 299 16.80 -18.62 4.31
C ALA A 299 16.71 -19.96 3.56
N LEU A 300 16.44 -19.90 2.27
CA LEU A 300 16.34 -21.09 1.41
C LEU A 300 17.70 -21.75 1.17
N GLY A 301 18.77 -20.96 1.04
CA GLY A 301 20.13 -21.46 0.85
C GLY A 301 20.73 -22.14 2.07
N GLU A 302 20.33 -21.74 3.27
CA GLU A 302 20.81 -22.30 4.54
C GLU A 302 19.93 -23.46 5.06
N CYS A 303 18.78 -23.73 4.43
CA CYS A 303 17.90 -24.80 4.88
C CYS A 303 18.37 -26.20 4.47
N ALA A 304 17.90 -27.21 5.20
CA ALA A 304 18.26 -28.62 4.95
C ALA A 304 17.79 -29.15 3.59
N ASP A 305 16.79 -28.51 3.00
CA ASP A 305 16.20 -28.89 1.71
C ASP A 305 16.82 -28.10 0.52
N SER A 306 17.86 -27.28 0.75
CA SER A 306 18.44 -26.38 -0.28
C SER A 306 18.84 -27.07 -1.59
N ASP A 307 19.30 -28.32 -1.53
CA ASP A 307 19.76 -29.09 -2.69
C ASP A 307 18.63 -29.49 -3.66
N VAL A 308 17.38 -29.43 -3.22
CA VAL A 308 16.21 -29.77 -4.05
C VAL A 308 15.43 -28.54 -4.52
N LEU A 309 15.89 -27.34 -4.17
CA LEU A 309 15.24 -26.08 -4.51
C LEU A 309 15.93 -25.43 -5.73
N GLY A 310 15.10 -24.86 -6.61
CA GLY A 310 15.54 -24.08 -7.76
C GLY A 310 15.37 -22.57 -7.54
N ALA A 311 14.86 -21.87 -8.53
CA ALA A 311 14.57 -20.45 -8.44
C ALA A 311 13.39 -20.18 -7.49
N PHE A 312 13.34 -18.97 -6.94
CA PHE A 312 12.19 -18.51 -6.17
C PHE A 312 11.68 -17.15 -6.68
N ALA A 313 10.43 -16.85 -6.34
CA ALA A 313 9.82 -15.54 -6.59
C ALA A 313 8.87 -15.18 -5.43
N LEU A 314 8.73 -13.90 -5.19
CA LEU A 314 7.86 -13.35 -4.14
C LEU A 314 6.58 -12.81 -4.74
N ALA A 315 5.48 -13.00 -4.05
CA ALA A 315 4.18 -12.40 -4.40
C ALA A 315 3.38 -12.05 -3.15
N LEU A 316 2.45 -11.13 -3.31
CA LEU A 316 1.30 -11.03 -2.41
C LEU A 316 0.13 -11.77 -3.08
N ILE A 317 -0.38 -12.79 -2.44
CA ILE A 317 -1.50 -13.57 -2.96
C ILE A 317 -2.79 -13.27 -2.20
N GLU A 318 -3.89 -13.22 -2.93
CA GLU A 318 -5.22 -13.18 -2.35
C GLU A 318 -5.63 -14.60 -1.95
N ILE A 319 -6.13 -14.76 -0.72
CA ILE A 319 -6.68 -16.03 -0.24
C ILE A 319 -8.20 -15.90 -0.31
N ASP A 320 -8.82 -16.79 -1.08
CA ASP A 320 -10.27 -16.84 -1.21
C ASP A 320 -10.92 -17.36 0.07
N GLY A 321 -11.97 -16.67 0.49
CA GLY A 321 -12.87 -17.15 1.54
C GLY A 321 -13.82 -18.23 1.05
N ARG A 322 -14.52 -18.83 1.98
CA ARG A 322 -15.50 -19.90 1.69
C ARG A 322 -16.66 -19.47 0.78
N ASP A 323 -16.87 -18.18 0.63
CA ASP A 323 -17.91 -17.54 -0.18
C ASP A 323 -17.39 -16.98 -1.51
N GLY A 324 -16.14 -17.30 -1.89
CA GLY A 324 -15.52 -16.80 -3.12
C GLY A 324 -15.11 -15.32 -3.06
N THR A 325 -15.10 -14.71 -1.88
CA THR A 325 -14.54 -13.39 -1.65
C THR A 325 -13.07 -13.48 -1.24
N CYS A 326 -12.25 -12.48 -1.61
CA CYS A 326 -10.87 -12.41 -1.11
C CYS A 326 -10.87 -12.28 0.42
N ASP A 327 -10.42 -13.32 1.12
CA ASP A 327 -10.43 -13.36 2.58
C ASP A 327 -9.18 -12.81 3.23
N ALA A 328 -8.04 -12.86 2.56
CA ALA A 328 -6.79 -12.30 3.03
C ALA A 328 -5.81 -12.08 1.89
N VAL A 329 -4.91 -11.11 2.07
CA VAL A 329 -3.68 -11.03 1.32
C VAL A 329 -2.58 -11.63 2.20
N ARG A 330 -1.68 -12.44 1.61
CA ARG A 330 -0.54 -13.03 2.33
C ARG A 330 0.72 -13.00 1.47
N PRO A 331 1.91 -12.85 2.08
CA PRO A 331 3.16 -13.09 1.40
C PRO A 331 3.24 -14.56 0.95
N CYS A 332 3.62 -14.76 -0.29
CA CYS A 332 3.85 -16.08 -0.86
C CYS A 332 5.23 -16.15 -1.48
N VAL A 333 5.96 -17.20 -1.13
CA VAL A 333 7.22 -17.56 -1.78
C VAL A 333 6.91 -18.69 -2.76
N HIS A 334 6.96 -18.38 -4.04
CA HIS A 334 6.92 -19.40 -5.09
C HIS A 334 8.31 -19.99 -5.24
N ILE A 335 8.44 -21.30 -5.26
CA ILE A 335 9.74 -21.99 -5.33
C ILE A 335 9.67 -23.08 -6.38
N GLU A 336 10.67 -23.11 -7.27
CA GLU A 336 10.88 -24.25 -8.16
C GLU A 336 11.49 -25.41 -7.36
N VAL A 337 10.98 -26.61 -7.60
CA VAL A 337 11.58 -27.83 -7.06
C VAL A 337 12.15 -28.67 -8.20
N LEU A 338 13.39 -29.17 -7.96
CA LEU A 338 14.12 -29.97 -8.94
C LEU A 338 13.55 -31.39 -9.02
N ASP A 339 12.89 -31.88 -7.97
CA ASP A 339 12.20 -33.18 -7.95
C ASP A 339 10.70 -32.98 -8.16
N PRO A 340 10.15 -33.47 -9.31
CA PRO A 340 8.72 -33.34 -9.60
C PRO A 340 7.79 -33.94 -8.55
N SER A 341 8.24 -34.93 -7.78
CA SER A 341 7.43 -35.56 -6.73
C SER A 341 7.15 -34.63 -5.54
N ARG A 342 7.89 -33.52 -5.44
CA ARG A 342 7.74 -32.53 -4.38
C ARG A 342 6.69 -31.47 -4.68
N VAL A 343 6.16 -31.42 -5.90
CA VAL A 343 5.07 -30.49 -6.21
C VAL A 343 3.82 -30.90 -5.42
N GLY A 344 3.28 -29.94 -4.64
CA GLY A 344 2.15 -30.22 -3.75
C GLY A 344 2.51 -30.86 -2.41
N ASP A 345 3.81 -31.04 -2.11
CA ASP A 345 4.28 -31.51 -0.80
C ASP A 345 3.99 -30.45 0.28
N GLY A 346 2.88 -30.62 0.98
CA GLY A 346 2.44 -29.67 2.03
C GLY A 346 3.38 -29.64 3.24
N GLU A 347 4.10 -30.74 3.53
CA GLU A 347 5.05 -30.78 4.63
C GLU A 347 6.31 -29.99 4.29
N LEU A 348 6.84 -30.13 3.07
CA LEU A 348 7.94 -29.33 2.58
C LEU A 348 7.56 -27.83 2.53
N SER A 349 6.39 -27.50 1.99
CA SER A 349 5.88 -26.12 1.97
C SER A 349 5.82 -25.50 3.36
N ALA A 350 5.30 -26.23 4.35
CA ALA A 350 5.21 -25.74 5.73
C ALA A 350 6.58 -25.54 6.39
N ARG A 351 7.54 -26.46 6.14
CA ARG A 351 8.93 -26.30 6.64
C ARG A 351 9.60 -25.07 6.03
N LEU A 352 9.52 -24.88 4.71
CA LEU A 352 10.14 -23.76 4.03
C LEU A 352 9.51 -22.43 4.47
N ALA A 353 8.18 -22.38 4.65
CA ALA A 353 7.51 -21.21 5.22
C ALA A 353 8.03 -20.89 6.63
N GLY A 354 8.25 -21.91 7.46
CA GLY A 354 8.86 -21.77 8.78
C GLY A 354 10.27 -21.17 8.72
N VAL A 355 11.12 -21.70 7.85
CA VAL A 355 12.52 -21.24 7.69
C VAL A 355 12.56 -19.77 7.25
N VAL A 356 11.75 -19.38 6.26
CA VAL A 356 11.65 -17.98 5.80
C VAL A 356 11.14 -17.08 6.91
N ARG A 357 10.06 -17.48 7.59
CA ARG A 357 9.50 -16.71 8.71
C ARG A 357 10.53 -16.48 9.82
N ASP A 358 11.23 -17.54 10.24
CA ASP A 358 12.18 -17.47 11.33
C ASP A 358 13.38 -16.59 10.98
N ARG A 359 13.81 -16.60 9.70
CA ARG A 359 14.82 -15.68 9.17
C ARG A 359 14.36 -14.23 9.23
N LEU A 360 13.15 -13.94 8.77
CA LEU A 360 12.57 -12.59 8.79
C LEU A 360 12.40 -12.09 10.24
N LEU A 361 11.96 -12.95 11.16
CA LEU A 361 11.90 -12.61 12.58
C LEU A 361 13.28 -12.31 13.18
N GLY A 362 14.31 -13.00 12.71
CA GLY A 362 15.70 -12.75 13.13
C GLY A 362 16.25 -11.42 12.63
N ASN A 363 16.04 -11.11 11.36
CA ASN A 363 16.73 -10.02 10.67
C ASN A 363 15.91 -8.71 10.59
N SER A 364 14.60 -8.77 10.44
CA SER A 364 13.77 -7.60 10.18
C SER A 364 13.08 -7.10 11.45
N ALA A 365 13.41 -5.88 11.87
CA ALA A 365 12.72 -5.22 12.98
C ALA A 365 11.25 -4.93 12.63
N ASP A 366 10.98 -4.54 11.37
CA ASP A 366 9.65 -4.25 10.86
C ASP A 366 8.78 -5.49 10.86
N PHE A 367 9.33 -6.61 10.41
CA PHE A 367 8.60 -7.87 10.40
C PHE A 367 8.27 -8.32 11.83
N ARG A 368 9.19 -8.16 12.79
CA ARG A 368 8.89 -8.41 14.20
C ARG A 368 7.78 -7.53 14.73
N SER A 369 7.80 -6.23 14.39
CA SER A 369 6.75 -5.28 14.80
C SER A 369 5.40 -5.64 14.17
N ALA A 370 5.37 -5.93 12.88
CA ALA A 370 4.15 -6.36 12.20
C ALA A 370 3.55 -7.65 12.81
N VAL A 371 4.39 -8.63 13.15
CA VAL A 371 3.95 -9.87 13.83
C VAL A 371 3.49 -9.63 15.26
N ALA A 372 4.12 -8.71 15.99
CA ALA A 372 3.68 -8.34 17.34
C ALA A 372 2.32 -7.62 17.34
N GLU A 373 2.03 -6.86 16.28
CA GLU A 373 0.76 -6.16 16.07
C GLU A 373 -0.34 -7.10 15.54
N ASP A 374 0.02 -8.00 14.63
CA ASP A 374 -0.88 -9.00 14.08
C ASP A 374 -0.15 -10.32 13.79
N LEU A 375 -0.48 -11.38 14.54
CA LEU A 375 0.10 -12.71 14.34
C LEU A 375 -0.11 -13.24 12.90
N ALA A 376 -1.14 -12.76 12.20
CA ALA A 376 -1.37 -13.12 10.80
C ALA A 376 -0.27 -12.59 9.85
N ALA A 377 0.54 -11.62 10.27
CA ALA A 377 1.71 -11.18 9.52
C ALA A 377 2.77 -12.28 9.40
N ALA A 378 2.82 -13.23 10.32
CA ALA A 378 3.71 -14.39 10.27
C ALA A 378 3.23 -15.51 9.32
N ASP A 379 2.03 -15.39 8.72
CA ASP A 379 1.46 -16.41 7.82
C ASP A 379 2.05 -16.26 6.40
N ILE A 380 3.29 -16.71 6.25
CA ILE A 380 3.97 -16.80 4.96
C ILE A 380 3.53 -18.07 4.26
N ARG A 381 3.13 -17.95 3.00
CA ARG A 381 2.75 -19.09 2.15
C ARG A 381 3.92 -19.53 1.28
N VAL A 382 4.00 -20.81 0.98
CA VAL A 382 4.95 -21.37 0.03
C VAL A 382 4.19 -22.18 -1.01
N ALA A 383 4.43 -21.89 -2.27
CA ALA A 383 3.88 -22.62 -3.42
C ALA A 383 5.02 -23.28 -4.20
N LEU A 384 4.98 -24.61 -4.31
CA LEU A 384 6.00 -25.40 -5.00
C LEU A 384 5.59 -25.63 -6.46
N HIS A 385 6.52 -25.39 -7.40
CA HIS A 385 6.31 -25.49 -8.83
C HIS A 385 7.34 -26.38 -9.49
N LEU A 386 6.97 -27.00 -10.61
CA LEU A 386 7.95 -27.62 -11.50
C LEU A 386 8.88 -26.56 -12.10
N GLU A 387 10.08 -26.95 -12.43
CA GLU A 387 11.03 -26.12 -13.17
C GLU A 387 10.38 -25.53 -14.45
N GLY A 388 10.46 -24.22 -14.62
CA GLY A 388 9.85 -23.49 -15.74
C GLY A 388 8.32 -23.42 -15.73
N ALA A 389 7.65 -23.84 -14.65
CA ALA A 389 6.19 -23.77 -14.53
C ALA A 389 5.73 -22.59 -13.64
N GLY A 390 4.43 -22.28 -13.69
CA GLY A 390 3.84 -21.21 -12.89
C GLY A 390 4.50 -19.86 -13.18
N PRO A 391 4.95 -19.12 -12.15
CA PRO A 391 5.59 -17.81 -12.31
C PRO A 391 6.95 -17.86 -13.01
N PHE A 392 7.52 -19.03 -13.22
CA PHE A 392 8.84 -19.24 -13.82
C PHE A 392 8.81 -19.49 -15.34
N VAL A 393 7.63 -19.49 -15.96
CA VAL A 393 7.50 -19.65 -17.40
C VAL A 393 8.32 -18.57 -18.13
N GLY A 394 9.27 -19.00 -18.98
CA GLY A 394 10.13 -18.10 -19.76
C GLY A 394 11.34 -17.53 -18.99
N ASN A 395 11.59 -17.91 -17.72
CA ASN A 395 12.76 -17.44 -16.97
C ASN A 395 14.09 -18.07 -17.46
N ALA A 396 14.07 -19.22 -18.08
CA ALA A 396 15.27 -19.92 -18.57
C ALA A 396 16.11 -19.12 -19.59
N THR A 397 15.54 -18.08 -20.21
CA THR A 397 16.22 -17.22 -21.20
C THR A 397 16.63 -15.85 -20.68
N ARG A 398 16.42 -15.54 -19.39
CA ARG A 398 16.66 -14.20 -18.85
C ARG A 398 17.97 -14.15 -18.05
N ILE A 399 18.77 -13.11 -18.30
CA ILE A 399 20.05 -12.85 -17.62
C ILE A 399 19.83 -12.32 -16.19
N LYS A 400 18.69 -11.67 -15.90
CA LYS A 400 18.33 -11.19 -14.56
C LYS A 400 17.12 -11.94 -14.03
N ARG A 401 17.22 -12.47 -12.82
CA ARG A 401 16.09 -13.10 -12.11
C ARG A 401 15.04 -12.04 -11.77
N ARG A 402 13.77 -12.38 -11.96
CA ARG A 402 12.65 -11.61 -11.42
C ARG A 402 12.19 -12.30 -10.15
N TYR A 403 12.23 -11.59 -9.04
CA TYR A 403 11.81 -12.11 -7.74
C TYR A 403 10.34 -11.75 -7.40
N ILE A 404 9.66 -10.89 -8.18
CA ILE A 404 8.22 -10.59 -8.01
C ILE A 404 7.43 -11.14 -9.18
N VAL A 405 6.29 -11.74 -8.87
CA VAL A 405 5.32 -12.32 -9.83
C VAL A 405 4.01 -11.55 -9.78
#